data_6df1af058c5688bd3d14caca16f55f79
#
_entry.id   6df1af058c5688bd3d14caca16f55f79
#
_cell.length_a   1.000
_cell.length_b   1.000
_cell.length_c   1.000
_cell.angle_alpha   90.00
_cell.angle_beta   90.00
_cell.angle_gamma   90.00
#
_symmetry.space_group_name_H-M   'P 1'
#
loop_
_entity.id
_entity.type
_entity.pdbx_description
1 polymer ?
#
loop_
_entity_poly.entity_id
_entity_poly.type
_entity_poly.pdbx_seq_one_letter_code
_entity_poly.pdbx_strand_id
1 'polypeptide(L)'
;DIDPRILLGGIIGEQFRFFSNYSRETFKNYFEPLKILASLSKFSYGIAGLKPETVADIDKNLTNPDSVFYLGKQMEQVITYPENSDRTAVRFARITDTKDSYYSYLYVGLYMKQIIAQWERAGYDISDRAGILATLYNLGFHYSKPNANPQIGGAPVMVGGKQYSFGALAEAFYNSDELIDIFPKQ
;
A
#
# COMPACT_ATOMS: atom_id res chain seq x y z
N ASP A 1 -15.51 2.80 -4.63
CA ASP A 1 -14.35 2.26 -5.36
C ASP A 1 -13.16 3.20 -5.21
N ILE A 2 -11.95 2.74 -5.48
CA ILE A 2 -10.73 3.57 -5.57
C ILE A 2 -10.34 3.64 -7.03
N ASP A 3 -9.94 4.83 -7.50
CA ASP A 3 -9.35 4.99 -8.83
C ASP A 3 -8.13 4.06 -8.97
N PRO A 4 -8.09 3.16 -9.97
CA PRO A 4 -6.98 2.24 -10.18
C PRO A 4 -5.63 2.95 -10.34
N ARG A 5 -5.58 4.18 -10.86
CA ARG A 5 -4.34 4.94 -10.97
C ARG A 5 -3.81 5.41 -9.63
N ILE A 6 -4.69 5.73 -8.67
CA ILE A 6 -4.30 6.08 -7.30
C ILE A 6 -3.68 4.86 -6.61
N LEU A 7 -4.35 3.70 -6.73
CA LEU A 7 -3.84 2.44 -6.18
C LEU A 7 -2.47 2.10 -6.78
N LEU A 8 -2.35 2.20 -8.11
CA LEU A 8 -1.11 1.92 -8.82
C LEU A 8 0.02 2.90 -8.42
N GLY A 9 -0.30 4.18 -8.18
CA GLY A 9 0.65 5.18 -7.71
C GLY A 9 1.35 4.80 -6.41
N GLY A 10 0.62 4.22 -5.46
CA GLY A 10 1.18 3.67 -4.22
C GLY A 10 2.11 2.48 -4.47
N ILE A 11 1.74 1.57 -5.37
CA ILE A 11 2.54 0.39 -5.71
C ILE A 11 3.81 0.78 -6.48
N ILE A 12 3.69 1.68 -7.47
CA ILE A 12 4.84 2.16 -8.25
C ILE A 12 5.92 2.77 -7.35
N GLY A 13 5.53 3.55 -6.35
CA GLY A 13 6.47 4.14 -5.40
C GLY A 13 7.30 3.08 -4.67
N GLU A 14 6.69 1.97 -4.23
CA GLU A 14 7.41 0.85 -3.61
C GLU A 14 8.33 0.15 -4.62
N GLN A 15 7.87 -0.09 -5.85
CA GLN A 15 8.66 -0.76 -6.87
C GLN A 15 9.92 0.06 -7.23
N PHE A 16 9.79 1.37 -7.45
CA PHE A 16 10.96 2.22 -7.71
C PHE A 16 11.92 2.28 -6.52
N ARG A 17 11.42 2.25 -5.30
CA ARG A 17 12.26 2.21 -4.10
C ARG A 17 13.11 0.94 -4.03
N PHE A 18 12.55 -0.20 -4.43
CA PHE A 18 13.29 -1.46 -4.53
C PHE A 18 14.32 -1.45 -5.67
N PHE A 19 13.93 -0.96 -6.84
CA PHE A 19 14.81 -0.96 -8.03
C PHE A 19 15.93 0.09 -7.98
N SER A 20 15.73 1.21 -7.30
CA SER A 20 16.72 2.28 -7.21
C SER A 20 17.87 1.97 -6.26
N ASN A 21 17.64 1.10 -5.28
CA ASN A 21 18.65 0.78 -4.25
C ASN A 21 19.53 -0.43 -4.60
N TYR A 22 19.23 -1.15 -5.68
CA TYR A 22 19.98 -2.36 -6.06
C TYR A 22 20.21 -2.43 -7.57
N SER A 23 21.45 -2.74 -7.98
CA SER A 23 21.69 -3.10 -9.38
C SER A 23 20.97 -4.41 -9.72
N ARG A 24 20.54 -4.56 -10.98
CA ARG A 24 19.74 -5.70 -11.48
C ARG A 24 20.35 -7.09 -11.17
N GLU A 25 21.68 -7.17 -11.03
CA GLU A 25 22.40 -8.42 -10.73
C GLU A 25 22.36 -8.77 -9.24
N THR A 26 22.40 -7.79 -8.37
CA THR A 26 22.28 -8.00 -6.92
C THR A 26 20.89 -8.53 -6.54
N PHE A 27 19.87 -8.17 -7.30
CA PHE A 27 18.47 -8.55 -7.08
C PHE A 27 18.24 -10.07 -7.17
N LYS A 28 18.82 -10.75 -8.17
CA LYS A 28 18.66 -12.21 -8.36
C LYS A 28 19.33 -13.05 -7.27
N ASN A 29 20.44 -12.60 -6.75
CA ASN A 29 21.27 -13.37 -5.81
C ASN A 29 20.83 -13.20 -4.33
N TYR A 30 20.05 -12.16 -4.02
CA TYR A 30 19.62 -11.84 -2.65
C TYR A 30 18.19 -12.28 -2.32
N PHE A 31 17.35 -12.56 -3.31
CA PHE A 31 15.92 -12.83 -3.06
C PHE A 31 15.65 -14.22 -2.46
N GLU A 32 16.45 -15.23 -2.77
CA GLU A 32 16.26 -16.58 -2.21
C GLU A 32 16.61 -16.66 -0.71
N PRO A 33 17.75 -16.09 -0.25
CA PRO A 33 18.06 -16.03 1.18
C PRO A 33 17.14 -15.08 1.96
N LEU A 34 16.64 -14.00 1.34
CA LEU A 34 15.76 -13.02 1.99
C LEU A 34 14.37 -13.56 2.32
N LYS A 35 13.87 -14.58 1.63
CA LYS A 35 12.63 -15.27 2.01
C LYS A 35 12.71 -15.84 3.43
N ILE A 36 13.89 -16.31 3.84
CA ILE A 36 14.12 -16.86 5.19
C ILE A 36 14.33 -15.73 6.21
N LEU A 37 15.09 -14.69 5.85
CA LEU A 37 15.32 -13.52 6.70
C LEU A 37 14.08 -12.64 6.83
N ALA A 38 13.23 -12.59 5.84
CA ALA A 38 11.98 -11.82 5.82
C ALA A 38 10.99 -12.28 6.89
N SER A 39 11.02 -13.56 7.30
CA SER A 39 10.23 -14.06 8.43
C SER A 39 10.68 -13.50 9.79
N LEU A 40 11.88 -12.92 9.86
CA LEU A 40 12.51 -12.46 11.10
C LEU A 40 12.68 -10.92 11.16
N SER A 41 12.35 -10.19 10.10
CA SER A 41 12.65 -8.76 10.01
C SER A 41 11.42 -7.91 9.67
N LYS A 42 11.42 -6.64 10.12
CA LYS A 42 10.37 -5.63 9.86
C LYS A 42 10.42 -5.06 8.44
N PHE A 43 10.81 -5.86 7.43
CA PHE A 43 10.85 -5.39 6.04
C PHE A 43 9.48 -5.49 5.36
N SER A 44 9.30 -4.67 4.33
CA SER A 44 8.10 -4.70 3.47
C SER A 44 8.15 -5.87 2.49
N TYR A 45 7.02 -6.49 2.19
CA TYR A 45 6.94 -7.70 1.40
C TYR A 45 6.08 -7.56 0.14
N GLY A 46 6.40 -8.38 -0.86
CA GLY A 46 5.64 -8.49 -2.10
C GLY A 46 5.72 -7.24 -2.97
N ILE A 47 4.89 -7.20 -4.02
CA ILE A 47 4.86 -6.09 -5.00
C ILE A 47 4.38 -4.76 -4.40
N ALA A 48 3.62 -4.83 -3.32
CA ALA A 48 2.98 -3.68 -2.67
C ALA A 48 3.80 -3.09 -1.51
N GLY A 49 4.91 -3.72 -1.11
CA GLY A 49 5.74 -3.25 -0.02
C GLY A 49 5.04 -3.21 1.35
N LEU A 50 3.98 -4.01 1.54
CA LEU A 50 3.22 -4.05 2.79
C LEU A 50 4.00 -4.78 3.88
N LYS A 51 3.99 -4.22 5.09
CA LYS A 51 4.54 -4.87 6.28
C LYS A 51 3.52 -5.83 6.88
N PRO A 52 3.96 -6.96 7.49
CA PRO A 52 3.04 -7.90 8.13
C PRO A 52 2.15 -7.26 9.20
N GLU A 53 2.70 -6.31 9.95
CA GLU A 53 1.97 -5.56 10.96
C GLU A 53 0.87 -4.69 10.32
N THR A 54 1.16 -4.03 9.20
CA THR A 54 0.17 -3.23 8.47
C THR A 54 -0.98 -4.11 7.97
N VAL A 55 -0.68 -5.31 7.45
CA VAL A 55 -1.70 -6.28 7.00
C VAL A 55 -2.57 -6.75 8.17
N ALA A 56 -1.96 -6.98 9.34
CA ALA A 56 -2.69 -7.34 10.55
C ALA A 56 -3.60 -6.20 11.05
N ASP A 57 -3.12 -4.95 10.95
CA ASP A 57 -3.92 -3.77 11.29
C ASP A 57 -5.09 -3.57 10.32
N ILE A 58 -4.90 -3.81 9.02
CA ILE A 58 -5.99 -3.79 8.02
C ILE A 58 -7.09 -4.77 8.42
N ASP A 59 -6.74 -6.04 8.71
CA ASP A 59 -7.70 -7.05 9.13
C ASP A 59 -8.44 -6.65 10.42
N LYS A 60 -7.70 -6.16 11.41
CA LYS A 60 -8.28 -5.69 12.68
C LYS A 60 -9.27 -4.56 12.45
N ASN A 61 -8.92 -3.60 11.60
CA ASN A 61 -9.77 -2.45 11.30
C ASN A 61 -11.03 -2.86 10.52
N LEU A 62 -10.97 -3.92 9.68
CA LEU A 62 -12.14 -4.44 8.96
C LEU A 62 -13.22 -5.02 9.90
N THR A 63 -12.82 -5.56 11.03
CA THR A 63 -13.71 -6.27 11.95
C THR A 63 -14.01 -5.53 13.26
N ASN A 64 -13.50 -4.31 13.41
CA ASN A 64 -13.69 -3.49 14.59
C ASN A 64 -14.56 -2.24 14.29
N PRO A 65 -15.85 -2.24 14.62
CA PRO A 65 -16.73 -1.09 14.38
C PRO A 65 -16.31 0.21 15.10
N ASP A 66 -15.54 0.10 16.18
CA ASP A 66 -15.04 1.26 16.94
C ASP A 66 -13.79 1.88 16.30
N SER A 67 -13.21 1.23 15.29
CA SER A 67 -12.04 1.77 14.58
C SER A 67 -12.43 2.97 13.72
N VAL A 68 -11.65 4.04 13.79
CA VAL A 68 -11.77 5.17 12.87
C VAL A 68 -11.53 4.78 11.41
N PHE A 69 -10.92 3.61 11.18
CA PHE A 69 -10.62 3.01 9.88
C PHE A 69 -11.65 1.97 9.43
N TYR A 70 -12.73 1.73 10.19
CA TYR A 70 -13.73 0.74 9.87
C TYR A 70 -14.48 1.06 8.56
N LEU A 71 -14.65 0.08 7.68
CA LEU A 71 -15.27 0.26 6.36
C LEU A 71 -16.76 -0.10 6.30
N GLY A 72 -17.33 -0.50 7.42
CA GLY A 72 -18.74 -0.94 7.48
C GLY A 72 -18.90 -2.46 7.40
N LYS A 73 -20.06 -2.94 7.85
CA LYS A 73 -20.37 -4.36 8.01
C LYS A 73 -20.23 -5.18 6.72
N GLN A 74 -20.52 -4.59 5.58
CA GLN A 74 -20.40 -5.24 4.27
C GLN A 74 -18.95 -5.61 3.89
N MET A 75 -17.96 -4.96 4.53
CA MET A 75 -16.54 -5.20 4.26
C MET A 75 -15.88 -6.17 5.25
N GLU A 76 -16.56 -6.57 6.33
CA GLU A 76 -15.99 -7.45 7.37
C GLU A 76 -15.56 -8.81 6.83
N GLN A 77 -16.23 -9.31 5.79
CA GLN A 77 -15.98 -10.64 5.22
C GLN A 77 -15.18 -10.62 3.92
N VAL A 78 -14.65 -9.46 3.52
CA VAL A 78 -13.85 -9.36 2.27
C VAL A 78 -12.54 -10.14 2.36
N ILE A 79 -12.02 -10.31 3.58
CA ILE A 79 -10.88 -11.17 3.90
C ILE A 79 -11.38 -12.33 4.76
N THR A 80 -11.24 -13.54 4.24
CA THR A 80 -11.58 -14.78 4.97
C THR A 80 -10.32 -15.62 5.18
N TYR A 81 -10.33 -16.44 6.21
CA TYR A 81 -9.24 -17.35 6.55
C TYR A 81 -9.76 -18.79 6.63
N PRO A 82 -8.97 -19.78 6.22
CA PRO A 82 -9.34 -21.18 6.47
C PRO A 82 -9.51 -21.45 7.97
N GLU A 83 -10.45 -22.31 8.32
CA GLU A 83 -10.63 -22.72 9.71
C GLU A 83 -9.34 -23.27 10.30
N ASN A 84 -9.06 -22.95 11.55
CA ASN A 84 -7.89 -23.41 12.31
C ASN A 84 -6.54 -23.05 11.67
N SER A 85 -6.49 -22.10 10.71
CA SER A 85 -5.24 -21.67 10.11
C SER A 85 -4.48 -20.68 10.99
N ASP A 86 -3.15 -20.71 10.91
CA ASP A 86 -2.33 -19.60 11.39
C ASP A 86 -2.53 -18.38 10.47
N ARG A 87 -3.29 -17.40 10.95
CA ARG A 87 -3.60 -16.18 10.18
C ARG A 87 -2.34 -15.42 9.79
N THR A 88 -1.28 -15.45 10.60
CA THR A 88 -0.01 -14.77 10.29
C THR A 88 0.68 -15.43 9.10
N ALA A 89 0.75 -16.76 9.10
CA ALA A 89 1.30 -17.52 7.98
C ALA A 89 0.47 -17.32 6.70
N VAL A 90 -0.86 -17.32 6.81
CA VAL A 90 -1.74 -17.11 5.64
C VAL A 90 -1.58 -15.69 5.07
N ARG A 91 -1.54 -14.64 5.92
CA ARG A 91 -1.28 -13.27 5.46
C ARG A 91 0.06 -13.17 4.73
N PHE A 92 1.09 -13.73 5.34
CA PHE A 92 2.43 -13.73 4.75
C PHE A 92 2.43 -14.40 3.37
N ALA A 93 1.88 -15.61 3.26
CA ALA A 93 1.78 -16.32 2.00
C ALA A 93 1.04 -15.49 0.92
N ARG A 94 -0.07 -14.86 1.29
CA ARG A 94 -0.89 -14.04 0.39
C ARG A 94 -0.15 -12.81 -0.15
N ILE A 95 0.57 -12.08 0.70
CA ILE A 95 1.24 -10.84 0.26
C ILE A 95 2.57 -11.12 -0.44
N THR A 96 3.14 -12.31 -0.29
CA THR A 96 4.39 -12.72 -0.95
C THR A 96 4.18 -13.65 -2.14
N ASP A 97 2.93 -13.97 -2.51
CA ASP A 97 2.65 -14.79 -3.68
C ASP A 97 3.07 -14.04 -4.95
N THR A 98 4.06 -14.62 -5.66
CA THR A 98 4.58 -14.04 -6.91
C THR A 98 3.81 -14.51 -8.15
N LYS A 99 2.94 -15.53 -8.01
CA LYS A 99 2.13 -16.08 -9.10
C LYS A 99 0.74 -15.46 -9.14
N ASP A 100 0.17 -15.16 -7.96
CA ASP A 100 -1.12 -14.48 -7.81
C ASP A 100 -1.00 -13.30 -6.86
N SER A 101 -0.98 -12.12 -7.42
CA SER A 101 -0.88 -10.85 -6.68
C SER A 101 -2.23 -10.33 -6.19
N TYR A 102 -3.33 -11.08 -6.34
CA TYR A 102 -4.68 -10.63 -5.99
C TYR A 102 -4.75 -10.06 -4.57
N TYR A 103 -4.25 -10.81 -3.58
CA TYR A 103 -4.28 -10.36 -2.20
C TYR A 103 -3.38 -9.14 -1.92
N SER A 104 -2.24 -9.01 -2.61
CA SER A 104 -1.41 -7.82 -2.50
C SER A 104 -2.18 -6.57 -2.94
N TYR A 105 -2.86 -6.62 -4.10
CA TYR A 105 -3.70 -5.50 -4.56
C TYR A 105 -4.91 -5.26 -3.67
N LEU A 106 -5.56 -6.33 -3.19
CA LEU A 106 -6.70 -6.22 -2.29
C LEU A 106 -6.31 -5.50 -0.98
N TYR A 107 -5.20 -5.88 -0.36
CA TYR A 107 -4.72 -5.23 0.86
C TYR A 107 -4.32 -3.75 0.63
N VAL A 108 -3.72 -3.41 -0.53
CA VAL A 108 -3.46 -2.00 -0.88
C VAL A 108 -4.76 -1.21 -0.96
N GLY A 109 -5.75 -1.75 -1.69
CA GLY A 109 -7.05 -1.11 -1.82
C GLY A 109 -7.76 -0.93 -0.48
N LEU A 110 -7.77 -1.96 0.36
CA LEU A 110 -8.35 -1.88 1.70
C LEU A 110 -7.63 -0.85 2.58
N TYR A 111 -6.31 -0.82 2.53
CA TYR A 111 -5.52 0.15 3.27
C TYR A 111 -5.87 1.58 2.90
N MET A 112 -5.87 1.90 1.60
CA MET A 112 -6.24 3.23 1.12
C MET A 112 -7.68 3.59 1.47
N LYS A 113 -8.64 2.65 1.31
CA LYS A 113 -10.04 2.86 1.72
C LYS A 113 -10.18 3.17 3.22
N GLN A 114 -9.44 2.47 4.05
CA GLN A 114 -9.45 2.69 5.49
C GLN A 114 -8.92 4.09 5.84
N ILE A 115 -7.86 4.55 5.17
CA ILE A 115 -7.36 5.92 5.32
C ILE A 115 -8.41 6.93 4.85
N ILE A 116 -8.99 6.76 3.67
CA ILE A 116 -10.04 7.62 3.14
C ILE A 116 -11.20 7.71 4.14
N ALA A 117 -11.70 6.57 4.63
CA ALA A 117 -12.81 6.53 5.59
C ALA A 117 -12.51 7.28 6.89
N GLN A 118 -11.27 7.20 7.40
CA GLN A 118 -10.84 8.00 8.55
C GLN A 118 -10.93 9.50 8.26
N TRP A 119 -10.43 9.92 7.10
CA TRP A 119 -10.37 11.33 6.72
C TRP A 119 -11.76 11.90 6.45
N GLU A 120 -12.62 11.17 5.74
CA GLU A 120 -14.02 11.54 5.48
C GLU A 120 -14.80 11.73 6.79
N ARG A 121 -14.63 10.82 7.78
CA ARG A 121 -15.26 10.96 9.12
C ARG A 121 -14.80 12.21 9.86
N ALA A 122 -13.60 12.68 9.58
CA ALA A 122 -13.08 13.92 10.13
C ALA A 122 -13.46 15.16 9.30
N GLY A 123 -14.23 15.00 8.22
CA GLY A 123 -14.69 16.10 7.37
C GLY A 123 -13.73 16.53 6.27
N TYR A 124 -12.74 15.70 5.95
CA TYR A 124 -11.75 15.96 4.90
C TYR A 124 -11.80 14.90 3.82
N ASP A 125 -12.15 15.27 2.61
CA ASP A 125 -12.09 14.36 1.47
C ASP A 125 -10.69 14.39 0.84
N ILE A 126 -10.10 13.21 0.71
CA ILE A 126 -8.81 12.98 0.06
C ILE A 126 -8.89 11.86 -0.98
N SER A 127 -10.09 11.42 -1.36
CA SER A 127 -10.32 10.25 -2.20
C SER A 127 -9.73 10.37 -3.62
N ASP A 128 -9.60 11.60 -4.13
CA ASP A 128 -9.01 11.95 -5.43
C ASP A 128 -7.56 12.49 -5.33
N ARG A 129 -6.99 12.52 -4.12
CA ARG A 129 -5.67 13.13 -3.86
C ARG A 129 -4.55 12.10 -3.86
N ALA A 130 -4.14 11.65 -5.06
CA ALA A 130 -3.16 10.59 -5.25
C ALA A 130 -1.86 10.77 -4.46
N GLY A 131 -1.28 11.97 -4.46
CA GLY A 131 -0.04 12.29 -3.74
C GLY A 131 -0.20 12.19 -2.22
N ILE A 132 -1.36 12.59 -1.67
CA ILE A 132 -1.64 12.49 -0.24
C ILE A 132 -1.87 11.04 0.17
N LEU A 133 -2.69 10.30 -0.59
CA LEU A 133 -2.96 8.89 -0.31
C LEU A 133 -1.69 8.05 -0.35
N ALA A 134 -0.84 8.26 -1.35
CA ALA A 134 0.45 7.58 -1.43
C ALA A 134 1.41 7.98 -0.29
N THR A 135 1.38 9.25 0.13
CA THR A 135 2.15 9.69 1.31
C THR A 135 1.72 8.93 2.56
N LEU A 136 0.40 8.88 2.82
CA LEU A 136 -0.16 8.20 4.00
C LEU A 136 0.05 6.69 3.93
N TYR A 137 -0.07 6.10 2.74
CA TYR A 137 0.26 4.70 2.48
C TYR A 137 1.71 4.36 2.87
N ASN A 138 2.65 5.18 2.46
CA ASN A 138 4.08 4.99 2.75
C ASN A 138 4.42 5.20 4.24
N LEU A 139 3.77 6.17 4.90
CA LEU A 139 4.04 6.51 6.29
C LEU A 139 3.37 5.56 7.29
N GLY A 140 2.19 5.03 6.99
CA GLY A 140 1.45 4.11 7.86
C GLY A 140 0.29 4.73 8.61
N PHE A 141 -0.65 3.89 9.09
CA PHE A 141 -1.84 4.31 9.85
C PHE A 141 -1.54 5.27 11.01
N HIS A 142 -0.44 5.02 11.71
CA HIS A 142 -0.04 5.84 12.87
C HIS A 142 0.17 7.32 12.53
N TYR A 143 0.59 7.60 11.29
CA TYR A 143 0.85 8.96 10.80
C TYR A 143 -0.34 9.56 10.06
N SER A 144 -1.42 8.80 9.86
CA SER A 144 -2.64 9.30 9.25
C SER A 144 -3.41 10.15 10.26
N LYS A 145 -3.27 11.47 10.12
CA LYS A 145 -3.90 12.48 11.01
C LYS A 145 -4.67 13.48 10.16
N PRO A 146 -6.01 13.35 10.05
CA PRO A 146 -6.83 14.24 9.26
C PRO A 146 -6.64 15.72 9.64
N ASN A 147 -6.45 16.56 8.64
CA ASN A 147 -6.30 18.02 8.80
C ASN A 147 -6.65 18.74 7.49
N ALA A 148 -6.87 20.07 7.57
CA ALA A 148 -7.28 20.88 6.42
C ALA A 148 -6.19 21.06 5.34
N ASN A 149 -4.92 20.89 5.69
CA ASN A 149 -3.78 21.17 4.81
C ASN A 149 -2.78 19.99 4.81
N PRO A 150 -3.18 18.78 4.36
CA PRO A 150 -2.27 17.64 4.29
C PRO A 150 -1.13 17.92 3.29
N GLN A 151 0.07 17.45 3.63
CA GLN A 151 1.26 17.67 2.84
C GLN A 151 1.68 16.40 2.10
N ILE A 152 2.09 16.57 0.85
CA ILE A 152 2.71 15.51 0.06
C ILE A 152 4.14 15.29 0.57
N GLY A 153 4.51 14.03 0.83
CA GLY A 153 5.79 13.67 1.41
C GLY A 153 6.09 12.18 1.28
N GLY A 154 6.57 11.57 2.35
CA GLY A 154 6.99 10.18 2.40
C GLY A 154 8.47 9.97 2.11
N ALA A 155 8.92 8.71 2.03
CA ALA A 155 10.31 8.35 1.82
C ALA A 155 10.84 8.89 0.47
N PRO A 156 12.15 9.21 0.37
CA PRO A 156 12.76 9.60 -0.90
C PRO A 156 12.83 8.40 -1.86
N VAL A 157 12.55 8.67 -3.14
CA VAL A 157 12.60 7.70 -4.25
C VAL A 157 13.39 8.31 -5.38
N MET A 158 14.39 7.57 -5.91
CA MET A 158 15.19 8.00 -7.05
C MET A 158 14.61 7.45 -8.35
N VAL A 159 14.33 8.30 -9.32
CA VAL A 159 13.88 7.91 -10.66
C VAL A 159 14.61 8.71 -11.70
N GLY A 160 15.35 8.05 -12.58
CA GLY A 160 16.09 8.71 -13.66
C GLY A 160 17.10 9.75 -13.18
N GLY A 161 17.73 9.54 -12.02
CA GLY A 161 18.69 10.48 -11.42
C GLY A 161 18.06 11.67 -10.69
N LYS A 162 16.71 11.77 -10.65
CA LYS A 162 15.98 12.80 -9.91
C LYS A 162 15.36 12.20 -8.65
N GLN A 163 15.41 12.93 -7.54
CA GLN A 163 14.79 12.55 -6.28
C GLN A 163 13.37 13.12 -6.18
N TYR A 164 12.44 12.24 -5.81
CA TYR A 164 11.05 12.58 -5.47
C TYR A 164 10.77 12.16 -4.03
N SER A 165 9.78 12.77 -3.37
CA SER A 165 9.13 12.09 -2.25
C SER A 165 8.16 11.03 -2.79
N PHE A 166 7.82 10.03 -1.98
CA PHE A 166 6.94 8.94 -2.38
C PHE A 166 5.60 9.45 -2.92
N GLY A 167 4.95 10.37 -2.20
CA GLY A 167 3.70 10.98 -2.63
C GLY A 167 3.85 11.85 -3.88
N ALA A 168 4.94 12.60 -4.03
CA ALA A 168 5.17 13.42 -5.22
C ALA A 168 5.38 12.55 -6.48
N LEU A 169 5.99 11.38 -6.35
CA LEU A 169 6.12 10.43 -7.45
C LEU A 169 4.74 9.89 -7.87
N ALA A 170 3.91 9.50 -6.90
CA ALA A 170 2.55 9.01 -7.15
C ALA A 170 1.66 10.08 -7.80
N GLU A 171 1.75 11.32 -7.35
CA GLU A 171 1.02 12.44 -7.95
C GLU A 171 1.49 12.73 -9.38
N ALA A 172 2.82 12.71 -9.62
CA ALA A 172 3.37 12.87 -10.96
C ALA A 172 2.89 11.75 -11.91
N PHE A 173 2.87 10.49 -11.44
CA PHE A 173 2.32 9.37 -12.20
C PHE A 173 0.83 9.55 -12.48
N TYR A 174 0.02 9.89 -11.47
CA TYR A 174 -1.42 10.10 -11.63
C TYR A 174 -1.74 11.15 -12.69
N ASN A 175 -0.98 12.25 -12.72
CA ASN A 175 -1.16 13.35 -13.67
C ASN A 175 -0.54 13.09 -15.05
N SER A 176 0.34 12.08 -15.19
CA SER A 176 0.98 11.72 -16.47
C SER A 176 0.02 10.97 -17.41
N ASP A 177 0.45 10.73 -18.63
CA ASP A 177 -0.22 9.86 -19.58
C ASP A 177 0.36 8.42 -19.60
N GLU A 178 1.28 8.13 -18.67
CA GLU A 178 1.84 6.79 -18.52
C GLU A 178 0.74 5.77 -18.19
N LEU A 179 0.70 4.68 -18.95
CA LEU A 179 -0.29 3.60 -18.84
C LEU A 179 -1.75 4.07 -18.99
N ILE A 180 -2.02 5.21 -19.65
CA ILE A 180 -3.37 5.77 -19.79
C ILE A 180 -4.32 4.84 -20.55
N ASP A 181 -3.78 4.07 -21.50
CA ASP A 181 -4.56 3.10 -22.31
C ASP A 181 -5.04 1.90 -21.48
N ILE A 182 -4.36 1.59 -20.37
CA ILE A 182 -4.68 0.45 -19.49
C ILE A 182 -5.45 0.92 -18.25
N PHE A 183 -5.04 2.06 -17.71
CA PHE A 183 -5.61 2.68 -16.52
C PHE A 183 -5.99 4.14 -16.86
N PRO A 184 -7.15 4.36 -17.50
CA PRO A 184 -7.62 5.71 -17.82
C PRO A 184 -7.88 6.53 -16.55
N LYS A 185 -7.72 7.85 -16.65
CA LYS A 185 -8.11 8.79 -15.58
C LYS A 185 -9.63 8.73 -15.40
N GLN A 186 -10.11 8.64 -14.20
CA GLN A 186 -11.53 8.65 -13.84
C GLN A 186 -11.97 10.04 -13.38
#